data_c1e3d3560b45ecaf769985e76d6b23e0
#
_entry.id   c1e3d3560b45ecaf769985e76d6b23e0
#
_cell.length_a   1.000
_cell.length_b   1.000
_cell.length_c   1.000
_cell.angle_alpha   90.00
_cell.angle_beta   90.00
_cell.angle_gamma   90.00
#
_symmetry.space_group_name_H-M   'P 1'
#
loop_
_entity.id
_entity.type
_entity.pdbx_description
1 polymer ?
#
loop_
_entity_poly.entity_id
_entity_poly.type
_entity_poly.pdbx_seq_one_letter_code
_entity_poly.pdbx_strand_id
1 'polypeptide(L)'
;GLLAGLLMLPLNFYQGNWREHGYGMSTQDQADWWLDWAVGLGVEVVGTMLAVALLYAVFRRAGERWWLWGAAACSVLLALMLLVSPVLIDPLFNTYKPLEPGPVRSAVLTMAHATGVPADEVYAFDASRQTKRVSANVSGLGSTAAIRLNDNLLSRTSLPEIRAVMAHEL
;
A
#
# COMPACT_ATOMS: atom_id res chain seq x y z
N GLY A 1 9.29 -11.42 11.94
CA GLY A 1 8.47 -10.65 12.87
C GLY A 1 9.30 -9.79 13.82
N LEU A 2 8.94 -9.74 15.11
CA LEU A 2 9.43 -8.75 16.08
C LEU A 2 10.96 -8.58 16.12
N LEU A 3 11.72 -9.66 16.22
CA LEU A 3 13.19 -9.60 16.26
C LEU A 3 13.76 -9.01 14.96
N ALA A 4 13.24 -9.39 13.81
CA ALA A 4 13.69 -8.86 12.53
C ALA A 4 13.36 -7.37 12.41
N GLY A 5 12.16 -6.95 12.80
CA GLY A 5 11.76 -5.55 12.83
C GLY A 5 12.66 -4.69 13.70
N LEU A 6 13.02 -5.17 14.90
CA LEU A 6 13.94 -4.48 15.81
C LEU A 6 15.37 -4.42 15.27
N LEU A 7 15.86 -5.50 14.66
CA LEU A 7 17.20 -5.52 14.04
C LEU A 7 17.30 -4.59 12.84
N MET A 8 16.22 -4.45 12.07
CA MET A 8 16.16 -3.56 10.90
C MET A 8 15.83 -2.10 11.27
N LEU A 9 15.48 -1.82 12.53
CA LEU A 9 15.12 -0.50 12.99
C LEU A 9 16.15 0.59 12.63
N PRO A 10 17.47 0.42 12.87
CA PRO A 10 18.44 1.47 12.53
C PRO A 10 18.45 1.80 11.03
N LEU A 11 18.31 0.76 10.19
CA LEU A 11 18.26 0.93 8.74
C LEU A 11 16.97 1.61 8.30
N ASN A 12 15.82 1.17 8.83
CA ASN A 12 14.52 1.77 8.56
C ASN A 12 14.46 3.23 8.98
N PHE A 13 15.00 3.57 10.16
CA PHE A 13 15.09 4.95 10.62
C PHE A 13 15.98 5.80 9.72
N TYR A 14 17.16 5.29 9.36
CA TYR A 14 18.05 5.98 8.44
C TYR A 14 17.39 6.24 7.08
N GLN A 15 16.79 5.22 6.46
CA GLN A 15 16.21 5.32 5.12
C GLN A 15 14.88 6.08 5.09
N GLY A 16 14.00 5.83 6.05
CA GLY A 16 12.64 6.38 6.07
C GLY A 16 12.50 7.74 6.76
N ASN A 17 13.44 8.08 7.65
CA ASN A 17 13.39 9.35 8.37
C ASN A 17 14.61 10.23 8.07
N TRP A 18 15.79 9.86 8.51
CA TRP A 18 16.95 10.76 8.46
C TRP A 18 17.33 11.14 7.04
N ARG A 19 17.49 10.17 6.15
CA ARG A 19 17.84 10.43 4.75
C ARG A 19 16.77 11.25 4.04
N GLU A 20 15.50 10.95 4.21
CA GLU A 20 14.39 11.67 3.58
C GLU A 20 14.32 13.13 4.06
N HIS A 21 14.59 13.39 5.35
CA HIS A 21 14.72 14.76 5.87
C HIS A 21 15.92 15.47 5.28
N GLY A 22 17.05 14.79 5.14
CA GLY A 22 18.27 15.35 4.54
C GLY A 22 18.06 15.82 3.09
N TYR A 23 17.20 15.14 2.33
CA TYR A 23 16.80 15.54 0.99
C TYR A 23 15.58 16.48 0.96
N GLY A 24 15.04 16.86 2.10
CA GLY A 24 13.85 17.72 2.19
C GLY A 24 12.57 17.06 1.64
N MET A 25 12.55 15.74 1.53
CA MET A 25 11.42 14.96 0.98
C MET A 25 10.43 14.51 2.05
N SER A 26 10.84 14.39 3.31
CA SER A 26 9.94 14.09 4.42
C SER A 26 9.28 15.35 4.95
N THR A 27 8.00 15.24 5.28
CA THR A 27 7.20 16.23 6.01
C THR A 27 6.82 15.73 7.40
N GLN A 28 7.06 14.45 7.66
CA GLN A 28 6.67 13.73 8.88
C GLN A 28 7.57 14.15 10.04
N ASP A 29 6.99 14.46 11.19
CA ASP A 29 7.78 14.65 12.40
C ASP A 29 8.28 13.31 12.97
N GLN A 30 9.17 13.38 13.98
CA GLN A 30 9.74 12.15 14.53
C GLN A 30 8.72 11.31 15.31
N ALA A 31 7.78 11.96 15.99
CA ALA A 31 6.77 11.24 16.77
C ALA A 31 5.82 10.45 15.86
N ASP A 32 5.35 11.09 14.79
CA ASP A 32 4.51 10.45 13.77
C ASP A 32 5.25 9.29 13.08
N TRP A 33 6.55 9.46 12.79
CA TRP A 33 7.35 8.38 12.21
C TRP A 33 7.42 7.15 13.13
N TRP A 34 7.65 7.37 14.44
CA TRP A 34 7.69 6.29 15.42
C TRP A 34 6.34 5.59 15.58
N LEU A 35 5.24 6.34 15.53
CA LEU A 35 3.89 5.77 15.57
C LEU A 35 3.61 4.92 14.32
N ASP A 36 3.88 5.43 13.14
CA ASP A 36 3.68 4.68 11.89
C ASP A 36 4.57 3.42 11.86
N TRP A 37 5.82 3.51 12.31
CA TRP A 37 6.71 2.36 12.44
C TRP A 37 6.17 1.32 13.43
N ALA A 38 5.68 1.74 14.59
CA ALA A 38 5.13 0.84 15.60
C ALA A 38 3.85 0.14 15.12
N VAL A 39 2.97 0.87 14.43
CA VAL A 39 1.78 0.29 13.78
C VAL A 39 2.19 -0.73 12.72
N GLY A 40 3.14 -0.38 11.86
CA GLY A 40 3.66 -1.29 10.83
C GLY A 40 4.27 -2.55 11.42
N LEU A 41 5.08 -2.42 12.48
CA LEU A 41 5.64 -3.56 13.22
C LEU A 41 4.53 -4.44 13.83
N GLY A 42 3.49 -3.82 14.39
CA GLY A 42 2.33 -4.55 14.92
C GLY A 42 1.63 -5.38 13.85
N VAL A 43 1.36 -4.79 12.70
CA VAL A 43 0.76 -5.47 11.53
C VAL A 43 1.65 -6.61 11.05
N GLU A 44 2.96 -6.37 10.93
CA GLU A 44 3.93 -7.40 10.54
C GLU A 44 3.96 -8.58 11.50
N VAL A 45 4.00 -8.31 12.81
CA VAL A 45 4.04 -9.36 13.85
C VAL A 45 2.77 -10.18 13.82
N VAL A 46 1.60 -9.54 13.82
CA VAL A 46 0.30 -10.24 13.78
C VAL A 46 0.17 -11.05 12.49
N GLY A 47 0.46 -10.45 11.34
CA GLY A 47 0.42 -11.13 10.05
C GLY A 47 1.36 -12.34 9.99
N THR A 48 2.59 -12.18 10.48
CA THR A 48 3.57 -13.28 10.55
C THR A 48 3.09 -14.39 11.47
N MET A 49 2.55 -14.08 12.66
CA MET A 49 2.02 -15.08 13.57
C MET A 49 0.88 -15.89 12.95
N LEU A 50 -0.06 -15.21 12.30
CA LEU A 50 -1.19 -15.87 11.61
C LEU A 50 -0.71 -16.74 10.45
N ALA A 51 0.22 -16.24 9.63
CA ALA A 51 0.78 -16.99 8.51
C ALA A 51 1.54 -18.24 8.98
N VAL A 52 2.40 -18.11 10.00
CA VAL A 52 3.15 -19.24 10.56
C VAL A 52 2.22 -20.26 11.20
N ALA A 53 1.20 -19.83 11.95
CA ALA A 53 0.22 -20.72 12.56
C ALA A 53 -0.54 -21.52 11.49
N LEU A 54 -0.98 -20.86 10.41
CA LEU A 54 -1.66 -21.50 9.30
C LEU A 54 -0.75 -22.50 8.59
N LEU A 55 0.45 -22.10 8.22
CA LEU A 55 1.40 -22.98 7.54
C LEU A 55 1.77 -24.18 8.41
N TYR A 56 1.97 -23.98 9.71
CA TYR A 56 2.24 -25.08 10.63
C TYR A 56 1.05 -26.05 10.73
N ALA A 57 -0.19 -25.54 10.77
CA ALA A 57 -1.38 -26.35 10.74
C ALA A 57 -1.52 -27.17 9.43
N VAL A 58 -1.18 -26.57 8.30
CA VAL A 58 -1.13 -27.23 7.00
C VAL A 58 -0.09 -28.35 7.01
N PHE A 59 1.14 -28.06 7.40
CA PHE A 59 2.24 -29.03 7.40
C PHE A 59 1.95 -30.25 8.30
N ARG A 60 1.34 -30.04 9.44
CA ARG A 60 0.95 -31.12 10.35
C ARG A 60 -0.08 -32.09 9.75
N ARG A 61 -0.90 -31.63 8.78
CA ARG A 61 -1.96 -32.44 8.16
C ARG A 61 -1.60 -32.97 6.78
N ALA A 62 -0.63 -32.38 6.12
CA ALA A 62 -0.35 -32.63 4.70
C ALA A 62 0.45 -33.93 4.40
N GLY A 63 1.09 -34.54 5.42
CA GLY A 63 1.92 -35.74 5.25
C GLY A 63 3.03 -35.54 4.20
N GLU A 64 3.23 -36.51 3.31
CA GLU A 64 4.27 -36.47 2.28
C GLU A 64 4.09 -35.33 1.26
N ARG A 65 2.86 -34.83 1.08
CA ARG A 65 2.54 -33.75 0.14
C ARG A 65 2.55 -32.35 0.78
N TRP A 66 3.27 -32.18 1.88
CA TRP A 66 3.34 -30.92 2.63
C TRP A 66 3.78 -29.72 1.76
N TRP A 67 4.70 -29.94 0.82
CA TRP A 67 5.18 -28.90 -0.07
C TRP A 67 4.10 -28.36 -1.01
N LEU A 68 3.25 -29.22 -1.56
CA LEU A 68 2.13 -28.83 -2.44
C LEU A 68 1.08 -28.02 -1.68
N TRP A 69 0.68 -28.51 -0.51
CA TRP A 69 -0.28 -27.81 0.33
C TRP A 69 0.30 -26.52 0.93
N GLY A 70 1.60 -26.51 1.23
CA GLY A 70 2.33 -25.30 1.64
C GLY A 70 2.34 -24.26 0.54
N ALA A 71 2.67 -24.63 -0.70
CA ALA A 71 2.62 -23.73 -1.86
C ALA A 71 1.22 -23.16 -2.09
N ALA A 72 0.19 -24.00 -2.04
CA ALA A 72 -1.21 -23.56 -2.17
C ALA A 72 -1.58 -22.57 -1.06
N ALA A 73 -1.23 -22.85 0.19
CA ALA A 73 -1.50 -21.97 1.33
C ALA A 73 -0.77 -20.62 1.18
N CYS A 74 0.49 -20.62 0.77
CA CYS A 74 1.23 -19.37 0.49
C CYS A 74 0.57 -18.57 -0.63
N SER A 75 0.14 -19.21 -1.72
CA SER A 75 -0.56 -18.53 -2.82
C SER A 75 -1.86 -17.88 -2.37
N VAL A 76 -2.64 -18.59 -1.55
CA VAL A 76 -3.88 -18.05 -0.97
C VAL A 76 -3.57 -16.88 -0.02
N LEU A 77 -2.55 -17.00 0.84
CA LEU A 77 -2.14 -15.91 1.73
C LEU A 77 -1.71 -14.67 0.95
N LEU A 78 -0.93 -14.83 -0.12
CA LEU A 78 -0.55 -13.71 -0.98
C LEU A 78 -1.77 -13.05 -1.63
N ALA A 79 -2.69 -13.83 -2.19
CA ALA A 79 -3.91 -13.31 -2.76
C ALA A 79 -4.77 -12.56 -1.73
N LEU A 80 -4.91 -13.12 -0.52
CA LEU A 80 -5.61 -12.46 0.58
C LEU A 80 -4.93 -11.15 1.00
N MET A 81 -3.60 -11.12 1.08
CA MET A 81 -2.86 -9.88 1.40
C MET A 81 -3.10 -8.79 0.35
N LEU A 82 -3.09 -9.14 -0.94
CA LEU A 82 -3.38 -8.18 -2.02
C LEU A 82 -4.80 -7.61 -1.95
N LEU A 83 -5.77 -8.42 -1.50
CA LEU A 83 -7.17 -7.98 -1.36
C LEU A 83 -7.42 -7.20 -0.07
N VAL A 84 -6.78 -7.62 1.02
CA VAL A 84 -7.03 -7.10 2.38
C VAL A 84 -6.22 -5.83 2.65
N SER A 85 -4.98 -5.73 2.13
CA SER A 85 -4.11 -4.59 2.38
C SER A 85 -4.78 -3.25 2.10
N PRO A 86 -5.39 -3.01 0.91
CA PRO A 86 -5.99 -1.73 0.60
C PRO A 86 -7.21 -1.36 1.46
N VAL A 87 -7.83 -2.34 2.13
CA VAL A 87 -9.05 -2.14 2.92
C VAL A 87 -8.76 -2.03 4.42
N LEU A 88 -7.81 -2.82 4.94
CA LEU A 88 -7.54 -2.91 6.37
C LEU A 88 -6.19 -2.30 6.77
N ILE A 89 -5.16 -2.38 5.92
CA ILE A 89 -3.80 -1.95 6.27
C ILE A 89 -3.57 -0.49 5.86
N ASP A 90 -3.85 -0.15 4.62
CA ASP A 90 -3.61 1.20 4.10
C ASP A 90 -4.31 2.30 4.91
N PRO A 91 -5.58 2.12 5.40
CA PRO A 91 -6.24 3.12 6.24
C PRO A 91 -5.63 3.33 7.62
N LEU A 92 -4.73 2.45 8.08
CA LEU A 92 -3.99 2.65 9.32
C LEU A 92 -2.93 3.76 9.20
N PHE A 93 -2.47 4.01 7.96
CA PHE A 93 -1.39 4.95 7.68
C PHE A 93 -1.86 6.24 7.01
N ASN A 94 -2.92 6.18 6.21
CA ASN A 94 -3.43 7.33 5.45
C ASN A 94 -4.96 7.40 5.47
N THR A 95 -5.48 8.61 5.32
CA THR A 95 -6.93 8.84 5.18
C THR A 95 -7.29 8.87 3.70
N TYR A 96 -8.18 7.97 3.29
CA TYR A 96 -8.68 7.87 1.92
C TYR A 96 -10.05 8.55 1.81
N LYS A 97 -10.21 9.44 0.83
CA LYS A 97 -11.48 10.12 0.54
C LYS A 97 -11.81 9.98 -0.94
N PRO A 98 -13.07 9.73 -1.31
CA PRO A 98 -13.48 9.80 -2.71
C PRO A 98 -13.09 11.14 -3.32
N LEU A 99 -12.48 11.11 -4.52
CA LEU A 99 -12.14 12.34 -5.23
C LEU A 99 -13.41 13.00 -5.74
N GLU A 100 -13.57 14.28 -5.43
CA GLU A 100 -14.73 15.07 -5.90
C GLU A 100 -14.86 15.04 -7.43
N PRO A 101 -16.11 15.11 -7.95
CA PRO A 101 -16.34 15.21 -9.38
C PRO A 101 -15.61 16.41 -9.99
N GLY A 102 -14.83 16.15 -11.05
CA GLY A 102 -14.03 17.18 -11.68
C GLY A 102 -13.20 16.64 -12.85
N PRO A 103 -12.42 17.52 -13.50
CA PRO A 103 -11.67 17.17 -14.70
C PRO A 103 -10.61 16.08 -14.45
N VAL A 104 -10.01 16.05 -13.27
CA VAL A 104 -9.03 15.03 -12.91
C VAL A 104 -9.71 13.66 -12.80
N ARG A 105 -10.79 13.57 -11.99
CA ARG A 105 -11.53 12.31 -11.81
C ARG A 105 -12.04 11.77 -13.14
N SER A 106 -12.64 12.62 -13.97
CA SER A 106 -13.16 12.22 -15.28
C SER A 106 -12.06 11.72 -16.22
N ALA A 107 -10.94 12.43 -16.27
CA ALA A 107 -9.81 12.04 -17.13
C ALA A 107 -9.22 10.69 -16.70
N VAL A 108 -9.03 10.48 -15.40
CA VAL A 108 -8.44 9.26 -14.84
C VAL A 108 -9.36 8.05 -15.08
N LEU A 109 -10.66 8.18 -14.81
CA LEU A 109 -11.63 7.11 -15.09
C LEU A 109 -11.72 6.77 -16.60
N THR A 110 -11.69 7.80 -17.45
CA THR A 110 -11.68 7.57 -18.91
C THR A 110 -10.45 6.76 -19.36
N MET A 111 -9.27 7.06 -18.80
CA MET A 111 -8.04 6.32 -19.07
C MET A 111 -8.11 4.88 -18.56
N ALA A 112 -8.59 4.67 -17.33
CA ALA A 112 -8.75 3.35 -16.74
C ALA A 112 -9.67 2.45 -17.57
N HIS A 113 -10.83 2.98 -17.97
CA HIS A 113 -11.76 2.23 -18.81
C HIS A 113 -11.18 1.92 -20.20
N ALA A 114 -10.41 2.86 -20.79
CA ALA A 114 -9.76 2.66 -22.09
C ALA A 114 -8.67 1.56 -22.04
N THR A 115 -8.04 1.34 -20.89
CA THR A 115 -7.04 0.30 -20.67
C THR A 115 -7.64 -1.01 -20.11
N GLY A 116 -8.97 -1.06 -19.93
CA GLY A 116 -9.67 -2.25 -19.43
C GLY A 116 -9.60 -2.45 -17.92
N VAL A 117 -9.18 -1.42 -17.16
CA VAL A 117 -9.21 -1.43 -15.69
C VAL A 117 -10.63 -1.10 -15.23
N PRO A 118 -11.33 -2.02 -14.54
CA PRO A 118 -12.73 -1.83 -14.13
C PRO A 118 -12.81 -1.01 -12.82
N ALA A 119 -12.18 0.17 -12.79
CA ALA A 119 -12.23 1.07 -11.65
C ALA A 119 -13.35 2.09 -11.83
N ASP A 120 -14.31 2.09 -10.90
CA ASP A 120 -15.43 3.04 -10.88
C ASP A 120 -15.17 4.22 -9.93
N GLU A 121 -14.20 4.08 -9.04
CA GLU A 121 -13.87 5.07 -8.02
C GLU A 121 -12.41 5.50 -8.06
N VAL A 122 -12.22 6.80 -7.80
CA VAL A 122 -10.92 7.43 -7.61
C VAL A 122 -10.88 8.01 -6.20
N TYR A 123 -9.83 7.69 -5.46
CA TYR A 123 -9.63 8.19 -4.10
C TYR A 123 -8.44 9.14 -4.05
N ALA A 124 -8.53 10.16 -3.23
CA ALA A 124 -7.41 10.96 -2.78
C ALA A 124 -6.95 10.49 -1.40
N PHE A 125 -5.64 10.54 -1.12
CA PHE A 125 -5.10 10.24 0.21
C PHE A 125 -4.02 11.24 0.64
N ASP A 126 -3.87 11.43 1.95
CA ASP A 126 -3.11 12.47 2.61
C ASP A 126 -1.60 12.15 2.77
N ALA A 127 -0.93 11.78 1.68
CA ALA A 127 0.51 11.49 1.72
C ALA A 127 1.38 12.68 2.12
N SER A 128 0.87 13.92 1.95
CA SER A 128 1.60 15.13 2.35
C SER A 128 1.92 15.19 3.85
N ARG A 129 1.22 14.40 4.68
CA ARG A 129 1.53 14.21 6.09
C ARG A 129 2.90 13.56 6.29
N GLN A 130 3.32 12.71 5.37
CA GLN A 130 4.53 11.88 5.50
C GLN A 130 5.64 12.31 4.54
N THR A 131 5.29 12.71 3.33
CA THR A 131 6.25 12.95 2.24
C THR A 131 5.79 14.02 1.27
N LYS A 132 6.75 14.60 0.53
CA LYS A 132 6.48 15.49 -0.60
C LYS A 132 6.43 14.76 -1.94
N ARG A 133 6.61 13.47 -1.97
CA ARG A 133 6.61 12.69 -3.22
C ARG A 133 5.23 12.67 -3.85
N VAL A 134 5.20 12.78 -5.17
CA VAL A 134 3.99 12.52 -5.95
C VAL A 134 3.86 11.02 -6.20
N SER A 135 2.64 10.49 -6.06
CA SER A 135 2.37 9.07 -6.28
C SER A 135 0.93 8.85 -6.68
N ALA A 136 0.74 7.84 -7.52
CA ALA A 136 -0.56 7.25 -7.81
C ALA A 136 -0.40 5.74 -7.80
N ASN A 137 -1.47 5.02 -7.56
CA ASN A 137 -1.51 3.59 -7.73
C ASN A 137 -2.90 3.09 -8.12
N VAL A 138 -2.93 1.92 -8.74
CA VAL A 138 -4.14 1.15 -9.00
C VAL A 138 -4.06 -0.12 -8.18
N SER A 139 -5.07 -0.40 -7.37
CA SER A 139 -5.08 -1.56 -6.48
C SER A 139 -6.47 -2.16 -6.38
N GLY A 140 -6.53 -3.43 -5.96
CA GLY A 140 -7.75 -4.22 -5.95
C GLY A 140 -7.85 -5.14 -7.17
N LEU A 141 -8.88 -5.98 -7.23
CA LEU A 141 -9.12 -6.95 -8.29
C LEU A 141 -10.59 -6.91 -8.71
N GLY A 142 -10.85 -6.87 -10.02
CA GLY A 142 -12.20 -6.85 -10.56
C GLY A 142 -13.00 -5.67 -9.99
N SER A 143 -14.15 -5.94 -9.40
CA SER A 143 -15.05 -4.91 -8.83
C SER A 143 -14.48 -4.15 -7.61
N THR A 144 -13.34 -4.57 -7.06
CA THR A 144 -12.66 -3.84 -5.97
C THR A 144 -11.52 -2.97 -6.47
N ALA A 145 -11.29 -2.92 -7.79
CA ALA A 145 -10.27 -2.06 -8.38
C ALA A 145 -10.57 -0.59 -8.09
N ALA A 146 -9.59 0.09 -7.52
CA ALA A 146 -9.68 1.51 -7.21
C ALA A 146 -8.39 2.23 -7.56
N ILE A 147 -8.52 3.45 -8.04
CA ILE A 147 -7.41 4.33 -8.35
C ILE A 147 -7.21 5.26 -7.16
N ARG A 148 -5.96 5.40 -6.72
CA ARG A 148 -5.59 6.23 -5.59
C ARG A 148 -4.54 7.24 -6.01
N LEU A 149 -4.84 8.52 -5.79
CA LEU A 149 -3.98 9.64 -6.09
C LEU A 149 -3.58 10.30 -4.77
N ASN A 150 -2.29 10.57 -4.56
CA ASN A 150 -1.92 11.32 -3.38
C ASN A 150 -2.21 12.82 -3.55
N ASP A 151 -2.39 13.51 -2.44
CA ASP A 151 -2.67 14.94 -2.39
C ASP A 151 -1.52 15.80 -2.94
N ASN A 152 -0.28 15.31 -2.86
CA ASN A 152 0.86 15.97 -3.50
C ASN A 152 0.74 15.97 -5.03
N LEU A 153 0.28 14.86 -5.64
CA LEU A 153 0.05 14.79 -7.09
C LEU A 153 -1.06 15.78 -7.49
N LEU A 154 -2.16 15.81 -6.72
CA LEU A 154 -3.30 16.67 -7.01
C LEU A 154 -2.99 18.16 -6.85
N SER A 155 -2.15 18.53 -5.89
CA SER A 155 -1.84 19.94 -5.57
C SER A 155 -0.63 20.52 -6.30
N ARG A 156 0.29 19.67 -6.77
CA ARG A 156 1.61 20.12 -7.30
C ARG A 156 1.79 19.86 -8.78
N THR A 157 0.86 19.14 -9.42
CA THR A 157 0.97 18.81 -10.84
C THR A 157 -0.27 19.25 -11.61
N SER A 158 -0.07 19.52 -12.90
CA SER A 158 -1.13 19.86 -13.84
C SER A 158 -1.88 18.60 -14.35
N LEU A 159 -3.08 18.78 -14.91
CA LEU A 159 -3.85 17.67 -15.48
C LEU A 159 -3.07 16.85 -16.53
N PRO A 160 -2.28 17.44 -17.46
CA PRO A 160 -1.44 16.66 -18.37
C PRO A 160 -0.40 15.80 -17.66
N GLU A 161 0.21 16.30 -16.59
CA GLU A 161 1.19 15.55 -15.80
C GLU A 161 0.52 14.40 -15.03
N ILE A 162 -0.66 14.63 -14.42
CA ILE A 162 -1.45 13.56 -13.81
C ILE A 162 -1.76 12.47 -14.82
N ARG A 163 -2.15 12.84 -16.06
CA ARG A 163 -2.40 11.86 -17.12
C ARG A 163 -1.14 11.07 -17.48
N ALA A 164 0.03 11.71 -17.51
CA ALA A 164 1.29 11.02 -17.79
C ALA A 164 1.63 10.00 -16.68
N VAL A 165 1.46 10.37 -15.41
CA VAL A 165 1.63 9.45 -14.28
C VAL A 165 0.64 8.30 -14.38
N MET A 166 -0.63 8.58 -14.62
CA MET A 166 -1.66 7.54 -14.74
C MET A 166 -1.44 6.60 -15.94
N ALA A 167 -0.91 7.10 -17.06
CA ALA A 167 -0.55 6.27 -18.20
C ALA A 167 0.59 5.30 -17.90
N HIS A 168 1.40 5.57 -16.87
CA HIS A 168 2.44 4.66 -16.39
C HIS A 168 1.86 3.58 -15.45
N GLU A 169 0.84 3.94 -14.66
CA GLU A 169 0.23 3.04 -13.66
C GLU A 169 -0.84 2.09 -14.25
N LEU A 170 -1.45 2.45 -15.38
CA LEU A 170 -2.50 1.70 -16.07
C LEU A 170 -1.95 0.81 -17.19
#